data_c428b8feae687440449d93f1627c9e14
#
_entry.id   c428b8feae687440449d93f1627c9e14
#
_cell.length_a   1.000
_cell.length_b   1.000
_cell.length_c   1.000
_cell.angle_alpha   90.00
_cell.angle_beta   90.00
_cell.angle_gamma   90.00
#
_symmetry.space_group_name_H-M   'P 1'
#
loop_
_entity.id
_entity.type
_entity.pdbx_description
1 polymer ?
#
loop_
_entity_poly.entity_id
_entity_poly.type
_entity_poly.pdbx_seq_one_letter_code
_entity_poly.pdbx_strand_id
1 'polypeptide(L)'
;DDNELEGVLAHELTHIRNHDVRVLIISIIFVGIFSFLAEMAIRSLRYASGGRSRDGKGAGVVILVAIAVTAVCYLISVLLRFGISRSREYLADAGAAELTRDPHALAKALEKISRDPAIEAIKSRDVAQLFIDNPKPRAKGFSWGNLFATHPPIEKRIEFLRKFSFS
;
A
#
# COMPACT_ATOMS: atom_id res chain seq x y z
N ASP A 1 12.16 -14.34 -21.67
CA ASP A 1 12.75 -13.57 -22.76
C ASP A 1 13.61 -12.46 -22.16
N ASP A 2 14.75 -12.16 -22.76
CA ASP A 2 15.74 -11.20 -22.22
C ASP A 2 15.14 -9.79 -22.13
N ASN A 3 14.36 -9.37 -23.11
CA ASN A 3 13.69 -8.08 -23.09
C ASN A 3 12.65 -7.97 -21.95
N GLU A 4 11.95 -9.06 -21.66
CA GLU A 4 11.00 -9.10 -20.54
C GLU A 4 11.73 -8.99 -19.19
N LEU A 5 12.89 -9.67 -19.06
CA LEU A 5 13.73 -9.57 -17.87
C LEU A 5 14.31 -8.16 -17.72
N GLU A 6 14.78 -7.55 -18.81
CA GLU A 6 15.25 -6.17 -18.82
C GLU A 6 14.15 -5.20 -18.35
N GLY A 7 12.92 -5.38 -18.83
CA GLY A 7 11.77 -4.59 -18.37
C GLY A 7 11.50 -4.71 -16.87
N VAL A 8 11.58 -5.93 -16.32
CA VAL A 8 11.41 -6.16 -14.88
C VAL A 8 12.55 -5.54 -14.07
N LEU A 9 13.79 -5.71 -14.51
CA LEU A 9 14.96 -5.11 -13.84
C LEU A 9 14.90 -3.58 -13.87
N ALA A 10 14.47 -2.99 -14.98
CA ALA A 10 14.30 -1.55 -15.10
C ALA A 10 13.20 -1.02 -14.15
N HIS A 11 12.13 -1.80 -13.94
CA HIS A 11 11.09 -1.50 -12.96
C HIS A 11 11.65 -1.46 -11.53
N GLU A 12 12.37 -2.50 -11.12
CA GLU A 12 13.02 -2.55 -9.80
C GLU A 12 14.06 -1.42 -9.63
N LEU A 13 14.84 -1.13 -10.66
CA LEU A 13 15.81 -0.04 -10.64
C LEU A 13 15.13 1.32 -10.47
N THR A 14 13.94 1.50 -11.06
CA THR A 14 13.16 2.73 -10.91
C THR A 14 12.68 2.92 -9.46
N HIS A 15 12.27 1.86 -8.76
CA HIS A 15 11.96 1.92 -7.34
C HIS A 15 13.15 2.38 -6.48
N ILE A 16 14.35 1.89 -6.80
CA ILE A 16 15.60 2.30 -6.13
C ILE A 16 15.88 3.79 -6.41
N ARG A 17 15.82 4.20 -7.67
CA ARG A 17 16.04 5.58 -8.10
C ARG A 17 15.07 6.56 -7.43
N ASN A 18 13.82 6.20 -7.30
CA ASN A 18 12.78 7.03 -6.70
C ASN A 18 12.78 7.00 -5.17
N HIS A 19 13.67 6.23 -4.54
CA HIS A 19 13.75 6.07 -3.09
C HIS A 19 12.44 5.60 -2.45
N ASP A 20 11.71 4.70 -3.09
CA ASP A 20 10.39 4.26 -2.69
C ASP A 20 10.33 3.66 -1.28
N VAL A 21 11.41 3.00 -0.84
CA VAL A 21 11.56 2.48 0.52
C VAL A 21 11.47 3.58 1.58
N ARG A 22 12.00 4.78 1.30
CA ARG A 22 11.91 5.91 2.25
C ARG A 22 10.47 6.35 2.48
N VAL A 23 9.69 6.44 1.40
CA VAL A 23 8.27 6.82 1.49
C VAL A 23 7.47 5.76 2.25
N LEU A 24 7.78 4.48 2.03
CA LEU A 24 7.17 3.38 2.76
C LEU A 24 7.46 3.47 4.27
N ILE A 25 8.72 3.67 4.66
CA ILE A 25 9.14 3.80 6.06
C ILE A 25 8.43 4.99 6.72
N ILE A 26 8.41 6.15 6.07
CA ILE A 26 7.72 7.35 6.58
C ILE A 26 6.24 7.04 6.81
N SER A 27 5.58 6.39 5.85
CA SER A 27 4.16 6.02 5.97
C SER A 27 3.89 5.09 7.15
N ILE A 28 4.76 4.10 7.39
CA ILE A 28 4.65 3.17 8.53
C ILE A 28 4.81 3.92 9.86
N ILE A 29 5.75 4.85 9.93
CA ILE A 29 5.96 5.67 11.15
C ILE A 29 4.71 6.49 11.46
N PHE A 30 4.12 7.18 10.46
CA PHE A 30 2.89 7.95 10.67
C PHE A 30 1.72 7.09 11.13
N VAL A 31 1.50 5.94 10.48
CA VAL A 31 0.46 4.99 10.89
C VAL A 31 0.69 4.52 12.33
N GLY A 32 1.94 4.24 12.70
CA GLY A 32 2.32 3.84 14.05
C GLY A 32 2.04 4.92 15.10
N ILE A 33 2.40 6.17 14.81
CA ILE A 33 2.12 7.32 15.70
C ILE A 33 0.62 7.49 15.91
N PHE A 34 -0.19 7.49 14.85
CA PHE A 34 -1.63 7.65 14.99
C PHE A 34 -2.30 6.48 15.69
N SER A 35 -1.81 5.24 15.46
CA SER A 35 -2.28 4.06 16.22
C SER A 35 -2.01 4.20 17.71
N PHE A 36 -0.81 4.65 18.07
CA PHE A 36 -0.42 4.87 19.47
C PHE A 36 -1.27 5.97 20.13
N LEU A 37 -1.49 7.09 19.44
CA LEU A 37 -2.34 8.17 19.94
C LEU A 37 -3.79 7.71 20.13
N ALA A 38 -4.33 6.91 19.20
CA ALA A 38 -5.66 6.33 19.32
C ALA A 38 -5.77 5.42 20.54
N GLU A 39 -4.77 4.56 20.78
CA GLU A 39 -4.74 3.69 21.94
C GLU A 39 -4.66 4.47 23.24
N MET A 40 -3.82 5.51 23.32
CA MET A 40 -3.75 6.40 24.48
C MET A 40 -5.09 7.09 24.75
N ALA A 41 -5.77 7.60 23.72
CA ALA A 41 -7.07 8.26 23.86
C ALA A 41 -8.12 7.27 24.38
N ILE A 42 -8.17 6.05 23.86
CA ILE A 42 -9.09 4.99 24.33
C ILE A 42 -8.79 4.61 25.80
N ARG A 43 -7.51 4.46 26.17
CA ARG A 43 -7.12 4.18 27.57
C ARG A 43 -7.55 5.30 28.48
N SER A 44 -7.31 6.57 28.11
CA SER A 44 -7.74 7.74 28.89
C SER A 44 -9.26 7.76 29.14
N LEU A 45 -10.06 7.40 28.11
CA LEU A 45 -11.50 7.28 28.25
C LEU A 45 -11.92 6.21 29.28
N ARG A 46 -11.25 5.05 29.23
CA ARG A 46 -11.52 3.96 30.20
C ARG A 46 -11.20 4.37 31.64
N TYR A 47 -10.11 5.09 31.86
CA TYR A 47 -9.75 5.61 33.19
C TYR A 47 -10.71 6.71 33.66
N ALA A 48 -11.11 7.63 32.76
CA ALA A 48 -12.07 8.68 33.10
C ALA A 48 -13.47 8.14 33.42
N SER A 49 -13.90 7.05 32.80
CA SER A 49 -15.20 6.41 33.07
C SER A 49 -15.23 5.60 34.35
N GLY A 50 -14.06 5.15 34.86
CA GLY A 50 -13.93 4.40 36.12
C GLY A 50 -13.89 5.27 37.38
N GLY A 51 -13.59 6.56 37.25
CA GLY A 51 -13.56 7.53 38.36
C GLY A 51 -14.90 8.23 38.55
N ARG A 52 -15.51 8.01 39.70
CA ARG A 52 -16.80 8.61 40.15
C ARG A 52 -16.67 10.12 40.42
N SER A 53 -16.14 10.93 39.52
CA SER A 53 -16.06 12.39 39.69
C SER A 53 -17.25 13.05 39.01
N ARG A 54 -18.10 13.66 39.84
CA ARG A 54 -19.38 14.28 39.52
C ARG A 54 -19.32 15.55 38.65
N ASP A 55 -18.11 16.02 38.31
CA ASP A 55 -17.89 17.28 37.56
C ASP A 55 -17.37 17.03 36.10
N GLY A 56 -17.42 15.79 35.60
CA GLY A 56 -16.71 15.37 34.41
C GLY A 56 -17.48 15.40 33.08
N LYS A 57 -18.65 16.06 32.98
CA LYS A 57 -19.38 16.07 31.68
C LYS A 57 -18.57 16.68 30.54
N GLY A 58 -17.74 17.69 30.82
CA GLY A 58 -16.87 18.32 29.83
C GLY A 58 -15.66 17.43 29.42
N ALA A 59 -15.05 16.75 30.38
CA ALA A 59 -13.88 15.90 30.12
C ALA A 59 -14.20 14.71 29.21
N GLY A 60 -15.37 14.08 29.41
CA GLY A 60 -15.82 12.98 28.55
C GLY A 60 -16.00 13.39 27.09
N VAL A 61 -16.57 14.57 26.84
CA VAL A 61 -16.75 15.11 25.49
C VAL A 61 -15.41 15.41 24.83
N VAL A 62 -14.47 16.02 25.55
CA VAL A 62 -13.12 16.30 25.01
C VAL A 62 -12.41 15.01 24.61
N ILE A 63 -12.44 13.98 25.44
CA ILE A 63 -11.83 12.68 25.14
C ILE A 63 -12.51 12.03 23.92
N LEU A 64 -13.84 12.07 23.83
CA LEU A 64 -14.58 11.52 22.69
C LEU A 64 -14.21 12.23 21.38
N VAL A 65 -14.10 13.55 21.39
CA VAL A 65 -13.65 14.34 20.25
C VAL A 65 -12.21 13.98 19.88
N ALA A 66 -11.31 13.86 20.85
CA ALA A 66 -9.92 13.46 20.61
C ALA A 66 -9.81 12.07 19.95
N ILE A 67 -10.62 11.10 20.41
CA ILE A 67 -10.69 9.77 19.78
C ILE A 67 -11.20 9.86 18.35
N ALA A 68 -12.27 10.61 18.10
CA ALA A 68 -12.86 10.77 16.78
C ALA A 68 -11.84 11.39 15.79
N VAL A 69 -11.17 12.48 16.20
CA VAL A 69 -10.14 13.13 15.38
C VAL A 69 -8.97 12.18 15.09
N THR A 70 -8.49 11.46 16.11
CA THR A 70 -7.39 10.51 15.94
C THR A 70 -7.77 9.36 15.00
N ALA A 71 -9.00 8.83 15.11
CA ALA A 71 -9.51 7.79 14.22
C ALA A 71 -9.59 8.28 12.76
N VAL A 72 -10.06 9.52 12.53
CA VAL A 72 -10.10 10.13 11.20
C VAL A 72 -8.68 10.31 10.65
N CYS A 73 -7.75 10.84 11.44
CA CYS A 73 -6.35 11.00 11.03
C CYS A 73 -5.69 9.64 10.70
N TYR A 74 -5.95 8.62 11.50
CA TYR A 74 -5.49 7.26 11.24
C TYR A 74 -6.03 6.74 9.90
N LEU A 75 -7.34 6.85 9.67
CA LEU A 75 -7.97 6.41 8.43
C LEU A 75 -7.38 7.14 7.21
N ILE A 76 -7.23 8.47 7.29
CA ILE A 76 -6.59 9.25 6.23
C ILE A 76 -5.16 8.77 5.97
N SER A 77 -4.37 8.52 7.00
CA SER A 77 -2.99 8.02 6.87
C SER A 77 -2.93 6.67 6.17
N VAL A 78 -3.84 5.75 6.50
CA VAL A 78 -3.97 4.44 5.86
C VAL A 78 -4.35 4.59 4.38
N LEU A 79 -5.33 5.43 4.06
CA LEU A 79 -5.77 5.67 2.67
C LEU A 79 -4.66 6.32 1.84
N LEU A 80 -3.94 7.30 2.40
CA LEU A 80 -2.79 7.92 1.74
C LEU A 80 -1.67 6.91 1.46
N ARG A 81 -1.37 6.03 2.43
CA ARG A 81 -0.38 4.96 2.24
C ARG A 81 -0.70 4.09 1.03
N PHE A 82 -1.95 3.65 0.89
CA PHE A 82 -2.36 2.82 -0.25
C PHE A 82 -2.38 3.61 -1.57
N GLY A 83 -2.84 4.87 -1.54
CA GLY A 83 -2.84 5.74 -2.71
C GLY A 83 -1.42 5.99 -3.23
N ILE A 84 -0.49 6.34 -2.34
CA ILE A 84 0.92 6.55 -2.68
C ILE A 84 1.55 5.25 -3.20
N SER A 85 1.28 4.10 -2.58
CA SER A 85 1.81 2.81 -3.02
C SER A 85 1.42 2.49 -4.47
N ARG A 86 0.16 2.70 -4.83
CA ARG A 86 -0.32 2.48 -6.20
C ARG A 86 0.28 3.44 -7.22
N SER A 87 0.38 4.72 -6.88
CA SER A 87 0.98 5.72 -7.75
C SER A 87 2.44 5.42 -8.05
N ARG A 88 3.18 4.87 -7.07
CA ARG A 88 4.58 4.49 -7.24
C ARG A 88 4.76 3.32 -8.21
N GLU A 89 3.85 2.35 -8.22
CA GLU A 89 3.87 1.28 -9.21
C GLU A 89 3.74 1.81 -10.64
N TYR A 90 2.82 2.75 -10.87
CA TYR A 90 2.70 3.38 -12.20
C TYR A 90 3.92 4.23 -12.56
N LEU A 91 4.53 4.91 -11.58
CA LEU A 91 5.78 5.66 -11.81
C LEU A 91 6.96 4.71 -12.10
N ALA A 92 7.02 3.55 -11.45
CA ALA A 92 8.02 2.54 -11.73
C ALA A 92 7.82 1.91 -13.12
N ASP A 93 6.57 1.65 -13.50
CA ASP A 93 6.23 1.18 -14.85
C ASP A 93 6.61 2.19 -15.93
N ALA A 94 6.31 3.47 -15.73
CA ALA A 94 6.69 4.55 -16.64
C ALA A 94 8.22 4.70 -16.73
N GLY A 95 8.91 4.68 -15.59
CA GLY A 95 10.38 4.75 -15.54
C GLY A 95 11.06 3.56 -16.21
N ALA A 96 10.50 2.35 -16.06
CA ALA A 96 10.97 1.18 -16.79
C ALA A 96 10.79 1.35 -18.30
N ALA A 97 9.63 1.83 -18.75
CA ALA A 97 9.36 2.11 -20.15
C ALA A 97 10.32 3.16 -20.72
N GLU A 98 10.65 4.20 -19.95
CA GLU A 98 11.64 5.22 -20.36
C GLU A 98 13.07 4.66 -20.45
N LEU A 99 13.47 3.83 -19.50
CA LEU A 99 14.82 3.23 -19.46
C LEU A 99 15.04 2.24 -20.58
N THR A 100 14.07 1.35 -20.84
CA THR A 100 14.20 0.29 -21.84
C THR A 100 13.76 0.72 -23.24
N ARG A 101 13.00 1.81 -23.34
CA ARG A 101 12.32 2.20 -24.59
C ARG A 101 11.37 1.14 -25.13
N ASP A 102 11.03 0.13 -24.33
CA ASP A 102 10.11 -0.95 -24.68
C ASP A 102 9.09 -1.23 -23.55
N PRO A 103 7.99 -0.44 -23.48
CA PRO A 103 6.92 -0.68 -22.49
C PRO A 103 6.20 -2.02 -22.70
N HIS A 104 6.25 -2.57 -23.92
CA HIS A 104 5.58 -3.83 -24.23
C HIS A 104 6.30 -5.03 -23.67
N ALA A 105 7.62 -4.98 -23.49
CA ALA A 105 8.40 -6.03 -22.86
C ALA A 105 7.96 -6.23 -21.40
N LEU A 106 7.85 -5.16 -20.61
CA LEU A 106 7.32 -5.23 -19.24
C LEU A 106 5.86 -5.68 -19.20
N ALA A 107 5.02 -5.21 -20.14
CA ALA A 107 3.63 -5.66 -20.22
C ALA A 107 3.52 -7.17 -20.45
N LYS A 108 4.35 -7.74 -21.34
CA LYS A 108 4.41 -9.20 -21.58
C LYS A 108 4.88 -9.96 -20.36
N ALA A 109 5.90 -9.46 -19.64
CA ALA A 109 6.35 -10.06 -18.39
C ALA A 109 5.21 -10.13 -17.36
N LEU A 110 4.48 -9.02 -17.17
CA LEU A 110 3.31 -8.96 -16.28
C LEU A 110 2.19 -9.93 -16.71
N GLU A 111 1.94 -10.08 -18.01
CA GLU A 111 0.96 -11.04 -18.53
C GLU A 111 1.35 -12.48 -18.23
N LYS A 112 2.64 -12.84 -18.37
CA LYS A 112 3.13 -14.17 -18.00
C LYS A 112 2.93 -14.45 -16.51
N ILE A 113 3.32 -13.53 -15.66
CA ILE A 113 3.14 -13.63 -14.21
C ILE A 113 1.66 -13.78 -13.85
N SER A 114 0.76 -13.04 -14.51
CA SER A 114 -0.67 -13.10 -14.23
C SER A 114 -1.33 -14.43 -14.62
N ARG A 115 -0.74 -15.16 -15.56
CA ARG A 115 -1.25 -16.44 -16.06
C ARG A 115 -0.71 -17.67 -15.30
N ASP A 116 0.39 -17.52 -14.59
CA ASP A 116 1.04 -18.61 -13.86
C ASP A 116 0.92 -18.43 -12.34
N PRO A 117 -0.11 -19.05 -11.72
CA PRO A 117 -0.29 -18.97 -10.27
C PRO A 117 0.81 -19.69 -9.48
N ALA A 118 1.64 -20.54 -10.12
CA ALA A 118 2.75 -21.21 -9.47
C ALA A 118 3.91 -20.23 -9.19
N ILE A 119 4.15 -19.27 -10.08
CA ILE A 119 5.13 -18.19 -9.87
C ILE A 119 4.67 -17.27 -8.72
N GLU A 120 3.38 -16.98 -8.65
CA GLU A 120 2.78 -16.23 -7.55
C GLU A 120 2.88 -16.98 -6.20
N ALA A 121 2.76 -18.30 -6.22
CA ALA A 121 2.93 -19.15 -5.03
C ALA A 121 4.38 -19.26 -4.55
N ILE A 122 5.37 -19.21 -5.45
CA ILE A 122 6.79 -19.18 -5.10
C ILE A 122 7.16 -17.82 -4.50
N LYS A 123 6.69 -16.71 -5.10
CA LYS A 123 6.82 -15.37 -4.50
C LYS A 123 6.21 -15.29 -3.10
N SER A 124 5.11 -16.00 -2.84
CA SER A 124 4.44 -15.97 -1.53
C SER A 124 5.12 -16.83 -0.46
N ARG A 125 5.85 -17.90 -0.81
CA ARG A 125 6.46 -18.80 0.17
C ARG A 125 7.84 -18.36 0.67
N ASP A 126 8.71 -17.91 -0.22
CA ASP A 126 10.08 -17.57 0.14
C ASP A 126 10.22 -16.12 0.57
N VAL A 127 9.33 -15.25 0.10
CA VAL A 127 9.31 -13.82 0.41
C VAL A 127 8.24 -13.46 1.45
N ALA A 128 7.21 -14.29 1.64
CA ALA A 128 6.16 -14.07 2.65
C ALA A 128 6.69 -14.09 4.09
N GLN A 129 7.85 -14.68 4.34
CA GLN A 129 8.53 -14.57 5.65
C GLN A 129 9.17 -13.20 5.89
N LEU A 130 9.38 -12.41 4.83
CA LEU A 130 9.88 -11.04 4.90
C LEU A 130 8.76 -9.98 4.89
N PHE A 131 7.54 -10.36 4.52
CA PHE A 131 6.38 -9.48 4.50
C PHE A 131 5.35 -9.94 5.53
N ILE A 132 4.97 -9.05 6.43
CA ILE A 132 4.01 -9.27 7.53
C ILE A 132 2.57 -9.56 7.03
N ASP A 133 2.33 -9.55 5.72
CA ASP A 133 0.98 -9.72 5.17
C ASP A 133 0.93 -10.84 4.11
N ASN A 134 0.14 -11.86 4.40
CA ASN A 134 -0.02 -13.05 3.56
C ASN A 134 -1.11 -12.79 2.50
N PRO A 135 -0.79 -12.66 1.20
CA PRO A 135 -1.80 -12.41 0.18
C PRO A 135 -2.72 -13.61 0.00
N LYS A 136 -3.96 -13.49 0.44
CA LYS A 136 -5.02 -14.49 0.21
C LYS A 136 -5.37 -14.56 -1.28
N PRO A 137 -5.72 -15.76 -1.82
CA PRO A 137 -6.09 -15.89 -3.22
C PRO A 137 -7.32 -15.04 -3.58
N ARG A 138 -7.25 -14.36 -4.72
CA ARG A 138 -8.26 -13.43 -5.22
C ARG A 138 -9.60 -14.11 -5.46
N ALA A 139 -10.64 -13.69 -4.74
CA ALA A 139 -12.03 -13.90 -5.16
C ALA A 139 -12.35 -12.95 -6.32
N LYS A 140 -12.88 -13.46 -7.43
CA LYS A 140 -13.43 -12.67 -8.54
C LYS A 140 -14.68 -11.93 -8.05
N GLY A 141 -14.59 -10.61 -7.89
CA GLY A 141 -15.70 -9.74 -7.49
C GLY A 141 -15.19 -8.42 -6.92
N PHE A 142 -16.08 -7.43 -6.76
CA PHE A 142 -15.76 -6.20 -6.04
C PHE A 142 -15.48 -6.57 -4.57
N SER A 143 -14.20 -6.69 -4.23
CA SER A 143 -13.75 -6.98 -2.88
C SER A 143 -13.18 -5.71 -2.26
N TRP A 144 -13.60 -5.43 -1.05
CA TRP A 144 -12.97 -4.41 -0.19
C TRP A 144 -11.46 -4.66 -0.05
N GLY A 145 -11.01 -5.92 -0.21
CA GLY A 145 -9.59 -6.29 -0.26
C GLY A 145 -8.81 -5.58 -1.38
N ASN A 146 -9.46 -5.25 -2.50
CA ASN A 146 -8.80 -4.50 -3.59
C ASN A 146 -8.51 -3.03 -3.22
N LEU A 147 -9.24 -2.44 -2.26
CA LEU A 147 -8.94 -1.11 -1.73
C LEU A 147 -7.67 -1.10 -0.88
N PHE A 148 -7.39 -2.21 -0.20
CA PHE A 148 -6.24 -2.37 0.69
C PHE A 148 -5.07 -3.12 0.04
N ALA A 149 -5.17 -3.46 -1.26
CA ALA A 149 -4.05 -4.02 -1.99
C ALA A 149 -2.94 -2.97 -2.17
N THR A 150 -1.72 -3.34 -1.82
CA THR A 150 -0.53 -2.48 -1.95
C THR A 150 -0.15 -2.22 -3.40
N HIS A 151 -0.51 -3.13 -4.32
CA HIS A 151 -0.26 -3.01 -5.75
C HIS A 151 -1.57 -2.79 -6.52
N PRO A 152 -1.55 -2.01 -7.63
CA PRO A 152 -2.68 -1.93 -8.55
C PRO A 152 -2.99 -3.30 -9.17
N PRO A 153 -4.22 -3.54 -9.62
CA PRO A 153 -4.53 -4.72 -10.42
C PRO A 153 -3.58 -4.83 -11.61
N ILE A 154 -3.03 -6.03 -11.83
CA ILE A 154 -2.02 -6.27 -12.85
C ILE A 154 -2.54 -5.93 -14.26
N GLU A 155 -3.82 -6.13 -14.48
CA GLU A 155 -4.51 -5.83 -15.74
C GLU A 155 -4.46 -4.32 -16.05
N LYS A 156 -4.58 -3.46 -15.03
CA LYS A 156 -4.49 -2.01 -15.18
C LYS A 156 -3.08 -1.54 -15.48
N ARG A 157 -2.07 -2.19 -14.91
CA ARG A 157 -0.66 -1.92 -15.23
C ARG A 157 -0.35 -2.31 -16.67
N ILE A 158 -0.81 -3.49 -17.11
CA ILE A 158 -0.66 -3.95 -18.50
C ILE A 158 -1.34 -2.96 -19.47
N GLU A 159 -2.56 -2.52 -19.15
CA GLU A 159 -3.28 -1.53 -19.98
C GLU A 159 -2.54 -0.20 -20.04
N PHE A 160 -1.99 0.27 -18.92
CA PHE A 160 -1.18 1.48 -18.84
C PHE A 160 0.06 1.39 -19.75
N LEU A 161 0.84 0.30 -19.62
CA LEU A 161 2.05 0.08 -20.41
C LEU A 161 1.76 -0.05 -21.91
N ARG A 162 0.66 -0.69 -22.29
CA ARG A 162 0.25 -0.80 -23.71
C ARG A 162 -0.15 0.52 -24.34
N LYS A 163 -0.67 1.46 -23.55
CA LYS A 163 -1.04 2.81 -23.97
C LYS A 163 0.08 3.83 -23.80
N PHE A 164 1.20 3.42 -23.23
CA PHE A 164 2.32 4.31 -22.95
C PHE A 164 2.90 4.83 -24.27
N SER A 165 3.00 6.16 -24.40
CA SER A 165 3.62 6.84 -25.54
C SER A 165 4.72 7.75 -25.02
N PHE A 166 5.84 7.75 -25.74
CA PHE A 166 6.94 8.69 -25.48
C PHE A 166 6.52 10.06 -26.03
N SER A 167 6.53 11.07 -25.17
CA SER A 167 6.31 12.48 -25.56
C SER A 167 7.64 13.16 -25.92
#